data_9c454849e8d61afc84fbbc87f8e6bafb
#
_entry.id   9c454849e8d61afc84fbbc87f8e6bafb
#
_cell.length_a   1.000
_cell.length_b   1.000
_cell.length_c   1.000
_cell.angle_alpha   90.00
_cell.angle_beta   90.00
_cell.angle_gamma   90.00
#
_symmetry.space_group_name_H-M   'P 1'
#
loop_
_entity.id
_entity.type
_entity.pdbx_description
1 polymer ?
#
loop_
_entity_poly.entity_id
_entity_poly.type
_entity_poly.pdbx_seq_one_letter_code
_entity_poly.pdbx_strand_id
1 'polypeptide(L)'
;MAMLAPFQPATPAMIVGHGSDDESLPLELGEPFALLGGDRLGPDGIPFLVMHEHQPEFLAWVRRRCAAMLAAERPWFGGGSLILGGVPGAGRTHAARWLARVAGVPHAVLNLTDPVIAANIAASGEIGEAMGASPVTIAMATARCANPVVTVLGADRVGDDVLAGFQAMVDPARCRRWREDRLGIDVDLGEVTWILQRDLQRAVPSWVAPDADAIALRTIPSGTDHVLALSICLEAMGDIGVDPRRGTCSWDQISEHLPRHSYHSAKSLYADMIDALRGCLRPTDRRSDPEPF
;
A
#
# COMPACT_ATOMS: atom_id res chain seq x y z
N MET A 1 -9.03 -10.31 44.93
CA MET A 1 -9.51 -10.79 43.61
C MET A 1 -8.60 -10.18 42.56
N ALA A 2 -7.59 -10.91 42.10
CA ALA A 2 -6.68 -10.43 41.06
C ALA A 2 -7.43 -10.43 39.71
N MET A 3 -7.64 -9.27 39.10
CA MET A 3 -8.11 -9.17 37.73
C MET A 3 -7.04 -9.80 36.83
N LEU A 4 -7.35 -10.95 36.26
CA LEU A 4 -6.57 -11.53 35.17
C LEU A 4 -6.57 -10.47 34.03
N ALA A 5 -5.37 -10.02 33.61
CA ALA A 5 -5.23 -9.20 32.42
C ALA A 5 -5.89 -9.93 31.23
N PRO A 6 -6.61 -9.21 30.34
CA PRO A 6 -7.22 -9.85 29.20
C PRO A 6 -6.14 -10.54 28.38
N PHE A 7 -6.37 -11.82 28.04
CA PHE A 7 -5.50 -12.58 27.16
C PHE A 7 -5.47 -11.90 25.79
N GLN A 8 -4.39 -11.21 25.48
CA GLN A 8 -4.13 -10.76 24.12
C GLN A 8 -3.51 -11.94 23.37
N PRO A 9 -4.18 -12.49 22.35
CA PRO A 9 -3.57 -13.50 21.52
C PRO A 9 -2.28 -12.96 20.93
N ALA A 10 -1.22 -13.76 20.92
CA ALA A 10 0.04 -13.39 20.30
C ALA A 10 -0.22 -13.00 18.82
N THR A 11 0.37 -11.91 18.35
CA THR A 11 0.29 -11.52 16.95
C THR A 11 0.81 -12.65 16.07
N PRO A 12 0.03 -13.16 15.09
CA PRO A 12 0.50 -14.19 14.18
C PRO A 12 1.78 -13.71 13.47
N ALA A 13 2.73 -14.62 13.27
CA ALA A 13 3.99 -14.30 12.62
C ALA A 13 4.46 -15.49 11.77
N MET A 14 5.28 -15.19 10.73
CA MET A 14 5.90 -16.20 9.89
C MET A 14 7.34 -15.82 9.54
N ILE A 15 8.18 -16.82 9.27
CA ILE A 15 9.50 -16.60 8.70
C ILE A 15 9.33 -16.40 7.19
N VAL A 16 9.90 -15.32 6.65
CA VAL A 16 9.73 -14.97 5.24
C VAL A 16 10.95 -15.31 4.39
N GLY A 17 12.15 -15.39 4.97
CA GLY A 17 13.38 -15.72 4.25
C GLY A 17 13.84 -17.15 4.52
N HIS A 18 14.20 -17.87 3.48
CA HIS A 18 14.69 -19.23 3.54
C HIS A 18 16.05 -19.32 2.81
N GLY A 19 17.10 -19.68 3.53
CA GLY A 19 18.47 -19.84 3.03
C GLY A 19 19.12 -21.13 3.50
N SER A 20 20.42 -21.29 3.22
CA SER A 20 21.21 -22.39 3.78
C SER A 20 21.40 -22.22 5.29
N ASP A 21 21.35 -23.30 6.03
CA ASP A 21 21.26 -23.37 7.50
C ASP A 21 22.43 -22.71 8.29
N ASP A 22 23.47 -22.23 7.60
CA ASP A 22 24.74 -21.82 8.22
C ASP A 22 25.04 -20.30 8.17
N GLU A 23 24.20 -19.48 7.53
CA GLU A 23 24.45 -18.03 7.42
C GLU A 23 23.29 -17.20 7.97
N SER A 24 23.61 -16.13 8.70
CA SER A 24 22.60 -15.15 9.08
C SER A 24 22.02 -14.50 7.82
N LEU A 25 20.71 -14.67 7.62
CA LEU A 25 20.04 -14.13 6.44
C LEU A 25 20.08 -12.59 6.44
N PRO A 26 20.36 -11.98 5.27
CA PRO A 26 20.38 -10.53 5.16
C PRO A 26 19.00 -9.96 5.49
N LEU A 27 18.97 -8.72 5.97
CA LEU A 27 17.75 -8.00 6.39
C LEU A 27 16.94 -8.73 7.49
N GLU A 28 17.59 -9.59 8.26
CA GLU A 28 16.95 -10.38 9.34
C GLU A 28 15.74 -11.21 8.85
N LEU A 29 15.74 -11.60 7.57
CA LEU A 29 14.61 -12.32 6.95
C LEU A 29 14.37 -13.71 7.53
N GLY A 30 15.34 -14.28 8.22
CA GLY A 30 15.20 -15.54 8.98
C GLY A 30 14.47 -15.39 10.31
N GLU A 31 14.20 -14.16 10.75
CA GLU A 31 13.42 -13.92 11.96
C GLU A 31 11.91 -13.86 11.66
N PRO A 32 11.04 -14.12 12.66
CA PRO A 32 9.60 -14.02 12.45
C PRO A 32 9.15 -12.59 12.17
N PHE A 33 8.41 -12.40 11.08
CA PHE A 33 7.73 -11.16 10.73
C PHE A 33 6.25 -11.25 11.09
N ALA A 34 5.70 -10.16 11.61
CA ALA A 34 4.30 -10.11 12.01
C ALA A 34 3.35 -10.24 10.81
N LEU A 35 2.21 -10.90 11.02
CA LEU A 35 1.05 -10.89 10.14
C LEU A 35 0.02 -9.93 10.75
N LEU A 36 -0.16 -8.77 10.13
CA LEU A 36 -0.90 -7.64 10.69
C LEU A 36 -2.34 -7.53 10.11
N GLY A 37 -3.14 -6.66 10.72
CA GLY A 37 -4.46 -6.27 10.21
C GLY A 37 -5.62 -7.15 10.66
N GLY A 38 -5.41 -8.12 11.54
CA GLY A 38 -6.45 -9.00 12.04
C GLY A 38 -7.53 -8.25 12.84
N ASP A 39 -7.12 -7.26 13.61
CA ASP A 39 -8.00 -6.35 14.36
C ASP A 39 -8.88 -5.48 13.45
N ARG A 40 -8.56 -5.39 12.17
CA ARG A 40 -9.26 -4.59 11.15
C ARG A 40 -10.25 -5.38 10.31
N LEU A 41 -10.25 -6.71 10.40
CA LEU A 41 -11.11 -7.57 9.57
C LEU A 41 -12.56 -7.61 10.06
N GLY A 42 -12.80 -7.36 11.34
CA GLY A 42 -14.12 -7.44 11.96
C GLY A 42 -15.03 -6.25 11.62
N PRO A 43 -16.30 -6.32 12.08
CA PRO A 43 -17.28 -5.27 11.85
C PRO A 43 -16.85 -3.88 12.35
N ASP A 44 -16.08 -3.84 13.43
CA ASP A 44 -15.60 -2.60 14.04
C ASP A 44 -14.46 -1.94 13.25
N GLY A 45 -13.77 -2.70 12.36
CA GLY A 45 -12.79 -2.17 11.42
C GLY A 45 -13.39 -1.51 10.18
N ILE A 46 -14.64 -1.77 9.90
CA ILE A 46 -15.40 -1.31 8.73
C ILE A 46 -15.61 0.22 8.65
N PRO A 47 -15.69 1.03 9.72
CA PRO A 47 -15.93 2.47 9.60
C PRO A 47 -15.00 3.19 8.61
N PHE A 48 -13.76 2.70 8.48
CA PHE A 48 -12.80 3.25 7.51
C PHE A 48 -13.12 2.90 6.06
N LEU A 49 -13.96 1.90 5.79
CA LEU A 49 -14.41 1.55 4.44
C LEU A 49 -15.38 2.59 3.86
N VAL A 50 -16.01 3.40 4.70
CA VAL A 50 -16.94 4.47 4.31
C VAL A 50 -16.24 5.54 3.45
N MET A 51 -14.93 5.74 3.66
CA MET A 51 -14.17 6.78 2.95
C MET A 51 -14.03 6.56 1.44
N HIS A 52 -14.46 5.41 0.92
CA HIS A 52 -14.46 5.10 -0.52
C HIS A 52 -15.84 4.77 -1.07
N GLU A 53 -16.92 5.34 -0.50
CA GLU A 53 -18.29 5.09 -0.97
C GLU A 53 -18.51 5.38 -2.45
N HIS A 54 -17.73 6.32 -3.02
CA HIS A 54 -17.76 6.60 -4.46
C HIS A 54 -17.12 5.47 -5.32
N GLN A 55 -16.47 4.46 -4.68
CA GLN A 55 -15.87 3.30 -5.32
C GLN A 55 -16.48 1.98 -4.81
N PRO A 56 -17.79 1.75 -5.04
CA PRO A 56 -18.52 0.64 -4.40
C PRO A 56 -17.98 -0.75 -4.79
N GLU A 57 -17.47 -0.91 -6.01
CA GLU A 57 -16.90 -2.19 -6.46
C GLU A 57 -15.59 -2.51 -5.73
N PHE A 58 -14.75 -1.49 -5.53
CA PHE A 58 -13.53 -1.62 -4.74
C PHE A 58 -13.83 -1.96 -3.28
N LEU A 59 -14.81 -1.27 -2.66
CA LEU A 59 -15.26 -1.59 -1.31
C LEU A 59 -15.82 -3.01 -1.21
N ALA A 60 -16.61 -3.45 -2.19
CA ALA A 60 -17.16 -4.79 -2.22
C ALA A 60 -16.04 -5.84 -2.29
N TRP A 61 -14.98 -5.58 -3.06
CA TRP A 61 -13.81 -6.45 -3.10
C TRP A 61 -13.11 -6.53 -1.75
N VAL A 62 -12.84 -5.40 -1.11
CA VAL A 62 -12.20 -5.37 0.23
C VAL A 62 -13.03 -6.15 1.24
N ARG A 63 -14.36 -5.96 1.26
CA ARG A 63 -15.27 -6.70 2.16
C ARG A 63 -15.22 -8.20 1.92
N ARG A 64 -15.28 -8.64 0.65
CA ARG A 64 -15.16 -10.07 0.30
C ARG A 64 -13.81 -10.63 0.78
N ARG A 65 -12.74 -9.85 0.62
CA ARG A 65 -11.40 -10.27 1.05
C ARG A 65 -11.32 -10.45 2.56
N CYS A 66 -11.81 -9.48 3.33
CA CYS A 66 -11.90 -9.59 4.79
C CYS A 66 -12.73 -10.82 5.22
N ALA A 67 -13.90 -11.02 4.61
CA ALA A 67 -14.76 -12.15 4.90
C ALA A 67 -14.06 -13.50 4.59
N ALA A 68 -13.32 -13.58 3.48
CA ALA A 68 -12.56 -14.77 3.11
C ALA A 68 -11.44 -15.07 4.12
N MET A 69 -10.75 -14.05 4.63
CA MET A 69 -9.71 -14.23 5.66
C MET A 69 -10.32 -14.79 6.95
N LEU A 70 -11.42 -14.20 7.41
CA LEU A 70 -12.13 -14.67 8.61
C LEU A 70 -12.66 -16.09 8.44
N ALA A 71 -13.25 -16.42 7.29
CA ALA A 71 -13.75 -17.76 6.99
C ALA A 71 -12.64 -18.82 6.91
N ALA A 72 -11.42 -18.43 6.56
CA ALA A 72 -10.24 -19.28 6.51
C ALA A 72 -9.48 -19.34 7.86
N GLU A 73 -10.05 -18.77 8.93
CA GLU A 73 -9.42 -18.67 10.26
C GLU A 73 -8.04 -17.98 10.22
N ARG A 74 -7.86 -17.03 9.30
CA ARG A 74 -6.63 -16.27 9.14
C ARG A 74 -6.81 -14.86 9.73
N PRO A 75 -6.41 -14.64 10.98
CA PRO A 75 -6.63 -13.37 11.67
C PRO A 75 -5.60 -12.29 11.24
N TRP A 76 -5.43 -12.10 9.94
CA TRP A 76 -4.61 -11.03 9.35
C TRP A 76 -5.14 -10.66 7.96
N PHE A 77 -4.86 -9.44 7.52
CA PHE A 77 -5.21 -9.01 6.15
C PHE A 77 -4.10 -9.44 5.18
N GLY A 78 -4.42 -10.17 4.13
CA GLY A 78 -3.37 -10.51 3.18
C GLY A 78 -3.76 -11.46 2.07
N GLY A 79 -2.80 -11.60 1.16
CA GLY A 79 -2.83 -12.47 0.00
C GLY A 79 -3.83 -12.02 -1.08
N GLY A 80 -3.60 -12.50 -2.30
CA GLY A 80 -4.44 -12.26 -3.46
C GLY A 80 -4.05 -11.05 -4.28
N SER A 81 -4.63 -10.97 -5.46
CA SER A 81 -4.31 -9.99 -6.47
C SER A 81 -5.56 -9.24 -6.94
N LEU A 82 -5.41 -7.94 -7.21
CA LEU A 82 -6.43 -7.08 -7.78
C LEU A 82 -5.85 -6.29 -8.96
N ILE A 83 -6.48 -6.34 -10.11
CA ILE A 83 -6.18 -5.46 -11.23
C ILE A 83 -7.05 -4.21 -11.11
N LEU A 84 -6.43 -3.07 -10.81
CA LEU A 84 -7.10 -1.80 -10.58
C LEU A 84 -6.97 -0.90 -11.81
N GLY A 85 -8.01 -0.86 -12.61
CA GLY A 85 -8.14 0.00 -13.79
C GLY A 85 -8.68 1.39 -13.44
N GLY A 86 -8.62 2.30 -14.38
CA GLY A 86 -9.19 3.65 -14.26
C GLY A 86 -8.47 4.64 -15.17
N VAL A 87 -9.13 5.75 -15.47
CA VAL A 87 -8.50 6.86 -16.17
C VAL A 87 -7.37 7.48 -15.32
N PRO A 88 -6.39 8.15 -15.92
CA PRO A 88 -5.40 8.92 -15.18
C PRO A 88 -6.09 9.87 -14.18
N GLY A 89 -5.64 9.85 -12.92
CA GLY A 89 -6.25 10.67 -11.88
C GLY A 89 -7.45 10.06 -11.14
N ALA A 90 -7.94 8.86 -11.50
CA ALA A 90 -9.03 8.18 -10.78
C ALA A 90 -8.68 7.74 -9.35
N GLY A 91 -7.44 7.96 -8.89
CA GLY A 91 -7.05 7.67 -7.51
C GLY A 91 -6.56 6.24 -7.26
N ARG A 92 -6.09 5.52 -8.29
CA ARG A 92 -5.60 4.13 -8.16
C ARG A 92 -4.55 3.97 -7.05
N THR A 93 -3.54 4.83 -7.04
CA THR A 93 -2.48 4.80 -6.01
C THR A 93 -3.03 5.17 -4.64
N HIS A 94 -3.93 6.17 -4.57
CA HIS A 94 -4.60 6.55 -3.34
C HIS A 94 -5.42 5.37 -2.77
N ALA A 95 -6.18 4.66 -3.60
CA ALA A 95 -6.96 3.50 -3.17
C ALA A 95 -6.08 2.38 -2.59
N ALA A 96 -4.93 2.08 -3.20
CA ALA A 96 -4.00 1.09 -2.70
C ALA A 96 -3.36 1.51 -1.36
N ARG A 97 -2.92 2.76 -1.24
CA ARG A 97 -2.37 3.31 0.02
C ARG A 97 -3.42 3.36 1.13
N TRP A 98 -4.65 3.77 0.77
CA TRP A 98 -5.77 3.76 1.70
C TRP A 98 -6.04 2.33 2.21
N LEU A 99 -6.04 1.34 1.31
CA LEU A 99 -6.22 -0.07 1.69
C LEU A 99 -5.17 -0.53 2.70
N ALA A 100 -3.89 -0.25 2.44
CA ALA A 100 -2.81 -0.59 3.36
C ALA A 100 -2.99 0.06 4.73
N ARG A 101 -3.36 1.35 4.75
CA ARG A 101 -3.60 2.09 5.99
C ARG A 101 -4.77 1.54 6.79
N VAL A 102 -5.88 1.24 6.12
CA VAL A 102 -7.07 0.66 6.77
C VAL A 102 -6.78 -0.73 7.30
N ALA A 103 -6.08 -1.54 6.51
CA ALA A 103 -5.66 -2.87 6.92
C ALA A 103 -4.58 -2.85 8.03
N GLY A 104 -3.95 -1.70 8.28
CA GLY A 104 -2.88 -1.59 9.27
C GLY A 104 -1.59 -2.31 8.86
N VAL A 105 -1.34 -2.43 7.55
CA VAL A 105 -0.16 -3.08 6.97
C VAL A 105 0.71 -2.08 6.20
N PRO A 106 2.00 -2.35 5.99
CA PRO A 106 2.86 -1.48 5.19
C PRO A 106 2.43 -1.45 3.71
N HIS A 107 2.77 -0.35 3.05
CA HIS A 107 2.57 -0.16 1.61
C HIS A 107 3.91 -0.07 0.90
N ALA A 108 4.06 -0.80 -0.21
CA ALA A 108 5.21 -0.70 -1.10
C ALA A 108 4.77 -0.42 -2.54
N VAL A 109 5.70 0.07 -3.36
CA VAL A 109 5.49 0.28 -4.79
C VAL A 109 6.54 -0.51 -5.56
N LEU A 110 6.08 -1.39 -6.43
CA LEU A 110 6.90 -2.14 -7.38
C LEU A 110 6.67 -1.55 -8.77
N ASN A 111 7.62 -0.75 -9.26
CA ASN A 111 7.53 -0.17 -10.60
C ASN A 111 8.27 -1.03 -11.62
N LEU A 112 7.55 -1.84 -12.37
CA LEU A 112 8.12 -2.74 -13.37
C LEU A 112 8.78 -2.01 -14.55
N THR A 113 8.50 -0.70 -14.74
CA THR A 113 9.16 0.09 -15.79
C THR A 113 10.49 0.69 -15.34
N ASP A 114 10.85 0.55 -14.07
CA ASP A 114 12.18 0.90 -13.60
C ASP A 114 13.20 -0.14 -14.13
N PRO A 115 14.24 0.28 -14.86
CA PRO A 115 15.17 -0.67 -15.48
C PRO A 115 15.87 -1.58 -14.49
N VAL A 116 16.18 -1.09 -13.28
CA VAL A 116 16.85 -1.88 -12.24
C VAL A 116 15.89 -2.93 -11.69
N ILE A 117 14.66 -2.54 -11.40
CA ILE A 117 13.61 -3.45 -10.91
C ILE A 117 13.25 -4.47 -12.00
N ALA A 118 13.06 -4.03 -13.23
CA ALA A 118 12.76 -4.89 -14.36
C ALA A 118 13.84 -5.97 -14.57
N ALA A 119 15.12 -5.56 -14.56
CA ALA A 119 16.24 -6.50 -14.68
C ALA A 119 16.29 -7.51 -13.53
N ASN A 120 15.98 -7.08 -12.30
CA ASN A 120 15.93 -7.98 -11.14
C ASN A 120 14.81 -9.02 -11.23
N ILE A 121 13.67 -8.62 -11.80
CA ILE A 121 12.47 -9.48 -11.89
C ILE A 121 12.56 -10.39 -13.12
N ALA A 122 13.03 -9.90 -14.24
CA ALA A 122 13.18 -10.69 -15.47
C ALA A 122 14.14 -11.87 -15.31
N ALA A 123 14.92 -11.88 -14.24
CA ALA A 123 15.90 -12.88 -13.80
C ALA A 123 16.19 -14.01 -14.80
N SER A 124 16.93 -13.70 -15.79
CA SER A 124 17.55 -14.67 -16.69
C SER A 124 18.98 -14.97 -16.22
N GLY A 125 19.17 -15.26 -14.96
CA GLY A 125 20.37 -15.90 -14.43
C GLY A 125 21.74 -15.22 -14.66
N GLU A 126 21.78 -14.08 -15.33
CA GLU A 126 23.00 -13.29 -15.46
C GLU A 126 23.08 -12.31 -14.30
N ILE A 127 24.01 -12.56 -13.40
CA ILE A 127 24.35 -11.70 -12.26
C ILE A 127 24.89 -10.37 -12.82
N GLY A 128 23.98 -9.48 -13.16
CA GLY A 128 24.30 -8.10 -13.48
C GLY A 128 24.56 -7.29 -12.21
N GLU A 129 25.25 -6.16 -12.32
CA GLU A 129 25.62 -5.26 -11.21
C GLU A 129 24.45 -4.52 -10.53
N ALA A 130 23.23 -5.03 -10.59
CA ALA A 130 22.08 -4.36 -10.03
C ALA A 130 22.06 -4.38 -8.49
N MET A 131 21.62 -3.32 -7.88
CA MET A 131 21.81 -3.03 -6.47
C MET A 131 20.60 -3.38 -5.60
N GLY A 132 20.78 -4.31 -4.65
CA GLY A 132 19.91 -4.48 -3.50
C GLY A 132 18.70 -5.41 -3.70
N ALA A 133 17.99 -5.67 -2.61
CA ALA A 133 16.76 -6.44 -2.56
C ALA A 133 15.61 -5.74 -3.29
N SER A 134 14.58 -6.50 -3.64
CA SER A 134 13.36 -5.94 -4.24
C SER A 134 12.67 -4.95 -3.27
N PRO A 135 11.93 -3.95 -3.79
CA PRO A 135 11.16 -3.05 -2.95
C PRO A 135 10.17 -3.76 -2.02
N VAL A 136 9.69 -4.94 -2.42
CA VAL A 136 8.77 -5.76 -1.60
C VAL A 136 9.51 -6.34 -0.40
N THR A 137 10.65 -6.99 -0.65
CA THR A 137 11.50 -7.56 0.41
C THR A 137 11.98 -6.49 1.38
N ILE A 138 12.39 -5.32 0.87
CA ILE A 138 12.79 -4.17 1.70
C ILE A 138 11.62 -3.69 2.57
N ALA A 139 10.42 -3.57 2.02
CA ALA A 139 9.26 -3.13 2.79
C ALA A 139 8.88 -4.13 3.89
N MET A 140 8.94 -5.43 3.59
CA MET A 140 8.71 -6.49 4.58
C MET A 140 9.74 -6.42 5.72
N ALA A 141 11.01 -6.32 5.39
CA ALA A 141 12.10 -6.24 6.37
C ALA A 141 12.02 -4.97 7.22
N THR A 142 11.86 -3.80 6.58
CA THR A 142 11.79 -2.51 7.27
C THR A 142 10.63 -2.43 8.26
N ALA A 143 9.48 -2.96 7.87
CA ALA A 143 8.28 -2.95 8.72
C ALA A 143 8.16 -4.19 9.61
N ARG A 144 9.04 -5.18 9.47
CA ARG A 144 8.96 -6.50 10.08
C ARG A 144 7.56 -7.12 9.94
N CYS A 145 7.00 -7.02 8.72
CA CYS A 145 5.65 -7.42 8.38
C CYS A 145 5.65 -8.30 7.13
N ALA A 146 5.01 -9.47 7.22
CA ALA A 146 5.00 -10.47 6.16
C ALA A 146 3.89 -10.26 5.11
N ASN A 147 2.92 -9.38 5.36
CA ASN A 147 1.73 -9.20 4.55
C ASN A 147 1.50 -7.75 4.08
N PRO A 148 2.47 -7.11 3.40
CA PRO A 148 2.29 -5.76 2.88
C PRO A 148 1.25 -5.72 1.76
N VAL A 149 0.70 -4.51 1.51
CA VAL A 149 0.01 -4.19 0.26
C VAL A 149 1.04 -3.61 -0.71
N VAL A 150 1.13 -4.18 -1.90
CA VAL A 150 2.08 -3.77 -2.93
C VAL A 150 1.35 -3.24 -4.15
N THR A 151 1.59 -1.97 -4.50
CA THR A 151 1.16 -1.40 -5.76
C THR A 151 2.13 -1.76 -6.87
N VAL A 152 1.65 -2.42 -7.92
CA VAL A 152 2.45 -2.77 -9.09
C VAL A 152 2.13 -1.79 -10.22
N LEU A 153 3.16 -1.09 -10.70
CA LEU A 153 3.07 -0.14 -11.80
C LEU A 153 3.70 -0.71 -13.05
N GLY A 154 3.11 -0.42 -14.20
CA GLY A 154 3.71 -0.71 -15.50
C GLY A 154 3.56 -2.14 -16.01
N ALA A 155 2.79 -3.01 -15.34
CA ALA A 155 2.52 -4.36 -15.83
C ALA A 155 1.84 -4.39 -17.23
N ASP A 156 1.25 -3.28 -17.65
CA ASP A 156 0.67 -3.07 -18.97
C ASP A 156 1.65 -2.47 -20.01
N ARG A 157 2.94 -2.33 -19.67
CA ARG A 157 3.95 -1.57 -20.45
C ARG A 157 5.28 -2.27 -20.63
N VAL A 158 5.53 -3.36 -19.91
CA VAL A 158 6.78 -4.10 -19.92
C VAL A 158 6.68 -5.35 -20.79
N GLY A 159 7.83 -5.92 -21.16
CA GLY A 159 7.92 -7.13 -21.97
C GLY A 159 7.53 -8.41 -21.21
N ASP A 160 7.33 -9.48 -21.97
CA ASP A 160 6.89 -10.77 -21.43
C ASP A 160 7.89 -11.42 -20.48
N ASP A 161 9.17 -11.13 -20.60
CA ASP A 161 10.24 -11.58 -19.71
C ASP A 161 10.07 -11.03 -18.28
N VAL A 162 9.85 -9.71 -18.17
CA VAL A 162 9.56 -9.06 -16.88
C VAL A 162 8.23 -9.57 -16.32
N LEU A 163 7.21 -9.73 -17.17
CA LEU A 163 5.92 -10.24 -16.74
C LEU A 163 6.00 -11.69 -16.25
N ALA A 164 6.81 -12.54 -16.88
CA ALA A 164 7.00 -13.93 -16.46
C ALA A 164 7.70 -14.02 -15.10
N GLY A 165 8.71 -13.16 -14.85
CA GLY A 165 9.34 -13.05 -13.55
C GLY A 165 8.36 -12.54 -12.48
N PHE A 166 7.56 -11.51 -12.80
CA PHE A 166 6.54 -11.00 -11.91
C PHE A 166 5.45 -12.04 -11.63
N GLN A 167 5.04 -12.84 -12.62
CA GLN A 167 4.09 -13.92 -12.42
C GLN A 167 4.55 -14.89 -11.33
N ALA A 168 5.85 -15.18 -11.26
CA ALA A 168 6.38 -16.05 -10.21
C ALA A 168 6.19 -15.48 -8.80
N MET A 169 6.13 -14.14 -8.66
CA MET A 169 5.88 -13.47 -7.38
C MET A 169 4.40 -13.55 -6.95
N VAL A 170 3.48 -13.65 -7.89
CA VAL A 170 2.03 -13.63 -7.61
C VAL A 170 1.36 -14.99 -7.72
N ASP A 171 1.98 -15.97 -8.37
CA ASP A 171 1.48 -17.32 -8.52
C ASP A 171 1.47 -18.06 -7.18
N PRO A 172 0.31 -18.51 -6.67
CA PRO A 172 0.20 -19.20 -5.38
C PRO A 172 1.10 -20.43 -5.23
N ALA A 173 1.46 -21.09 -6.34
CA ALA A 173 2.32 -22.27 -6.34
C ALA A 173 3.81 -21.91 -6.18
N ARG A 174 4.21 -20.70 -6.57
CA ARG A 174 5.61 -20.28 -6.68
C ARG A 174 5.98 -19.17 -5.69
N CYS A 175 5.07 -18.28 -5.35
CA CYS A 175 5.32 -17.09 -4.53
C CYS A 175 5.87 -17.39 -3.15
N ARG A 176 5.61 -18.58 -2.59
CA ARG A 176 6.14 -19.01 -1.29
C ARG A 176 7.62 -19.34 -1.30
N ARG A 177 8.23 -19.45 -2.48
CA ARG A 177 9.65 -19.69 -2.71
C ARG A 177 10.14 -18.85 -3.88
N TRP A 178 9.76 -17.58 -3.86
CA TRP A 178 10.26 -16.65 -4.86
C TRP A 178 11.74 -16.37 -4.62
N ARG A 179 12.56 -16.62 -5.63
CA ARG A 179 14.00 -16.42 -5.54
C ARG A 179 14.35 -14.95 -5.58
N GLU A 180 14.92 -14.44 -4.49
CA GLU A 180 15.57 -13.12 -4.45
C GLU A 180 17.03 -13.31 -4.84
N ASP A 181 17.32 -13.30 -6.14
CA ASP A 181 18.65 -13.66 -6.68
C ASP A 181 19.77 -12.81 -6.09
N ARG A 182 19.47 -11.55 -5.78
CA ARG A 182 20.43 -10.62 -5.18
C ARG A 182 20.87 -10.99 -3.78
N LEU A 183 19.97 -11.54 -3.02
CA LEU A 183 20.25 -11.97 -1.65
C LEU A 183 20.66 -13.44 -1.60
N GLY A 184 20.50 -14.16 -2.71
CA GLY A 184 20.77 -15.59 -2.77
C GLY A 184 19.83 -16.45 -1.94
N ILE A 185 18.61 -15.95 -1.65
CA ILE A 185 17.64 -16.60 -0.77
C ILE A 185 16.27 -16.75 -1.45
N ASP A 186 15.45 -17.63 -0.91
CA ASP A 186 14.03 -17.71 -1.25
C ASP A 186 13.23 -16.86 -0.26
N VAL A 187 12.24 -16.11 -0.75
CA VAL A 187 11.36 -15.25 0.06
C VAL A 187 9.92 -15.72 -0.10
N ASP A 188 9.21 -15.88 1.02
CA ASP A 188 7.77 -16.21 1.01
C ASP A 188 6.94 -14.94 0.83
N LEU A 189 6.33 -14.79 -0.34
CA LEU A 189 5.45 -13.68 -0.73
C LEU A 189 3.96 -14.07 -0.67
N GLY A 190 3.61 -15.23 -0.10
CA GLY A 190 2.26 -15.79 -0.13
C GLY A 190 1.20 -14.96 0.59
N GLU A 191 1.60 -14.08 1.50
CA GLU A 191 0.69 -13.20 2.24
C GLU A 191 0.63 -11.77 1.68
N VAL A 192 1.42 -11.46 0.66
CA VAL A 192 1.41 -10.14 0.00
C VAL A 192 0.09 -9.92 -0.73
N THR A 193 -0.46 -8.71 -0.59
CA THR A 193 -1.62 -8.27 -1.39
C THR A 193 -1.15 -7.44 -2.56
N TRP A 194 -1.42 -7.90 -3.78
CA TRP A 194 -0.95 -7.29 -5.01
C TRP A 194 -2.04 -6.41 -5.66
N ILE A 195 -1.74 -5.13 -5.88
CA ILE A 195 -2.62 -4.17 -6.58
C ILE A 195 -1.96 -3.75 -7.89
N LEU A 196 -2.31 -4.44 -8.97
CA LEU A 196 -1.78 -4.16 -10.32
C LEU A 196 -2.53 -2.97 -10.92
N GLN A 197 -1.84 -1.87 -11.15
CA GLN A 197 -2.45 -0.71 -11.82
C GLN A 197 -2.34 -0.84 -13.33
N ARG A 198 -3.45 -0.57 -14.03
CA ARG A 198 -3.46 -0.50 -15.49
C ARG A 198 -4.23 0.72 -15.99
N ASP A 199 -3.89 1.20 -17.17
CA ASP A 199 -4.69 2.17 -17.88
C ASP A 199 -5.86 1.45 -18.59
N LEU A 200 -7.00 2.14 -18.77
CA LEU A 200 -8.19 1.53 -19.40
C LEU A 200 -7.94 1.06 -20.84
N GLN A 201 -6.99 1.69 -21.52
CA GLN A 201 -6.65 1.39 -22.92
C GLN A 201 -5.66 0.24 -23.09
N ARG A 202 -5.09 -0.28 -22.01
CA ARG A 202 -4.10 -1.36 -22.01
C ARG A 202 -4.56 -2.49 -21.12
N ALA A 203 -4.27 -3.71 -21.52
CA ALA A 203 -4.58 -4.90 -20.74
C ALA A 203 -3.31 -5.45 -20.09
N VAL A 204 -3.43 -5.90 -18.85
CA VAL A 204 -2.47 -6.84 -18.27
C VAL A 204 -2.85 -8.21 -18.80
N PRO A 205 -1.93 -8.97 -19.39
CA PRO A 205 -2.23 -10.33 -19.86
C PRO A 205 -2.83 -11.19 -18.74
N SER A 206 -3.89 -11.93 -19.05
CA SER A 206 -4.62 -12.74 -18.03
C SER A 206 -3.75 -13.81 -17.36
N TRP A 207 -2.71 -14.27 -18.04
CA TRP A 207 -1.79 -15.26 -17.49
C TRP A 207 -0.86 -14.70 -16.38
N VAL A 208 -0.70 -13.37 -16.30
CA VAL A 208 0.17 -12.73 -15.29
C VAL A 208 -0.40 -12.88 -13.88
N ALA A 209 -1.71 -12.72 -13.73
CA ALA A 209 -2.40 -12.87 -12.46
C ALA A 209 -3.79 -13.48 -12.73
N PRO A 210 -3.87 -14.80 -13.02
CA PRO A 210 -5.09 -15.45 -13.49
C PRO A 210 -6.24 -15.39 -12.48
N ASP A 211 -5.93 -15.37 -11.19
CA ASP A 211 -6.91 -15.33 -10.10
C ASP A 211 -7.23 -13.91 -9.62
N ALA A 212 -6.70 -12.88 -10.31
CA ALA A 212 -6.95 -11.50 -9.92
C ALA A 212 -8.35 -11.03 -10.30
N ASP A 213 -9.07 -10.47 -9.37
CA ASP A 213 -10.26 -9.66 -9.68
C ASP A 213 -9.83 -8.42 -10.48
N ALA A 214 -10.69 -7.95 -11.40
CA ALA A 214 -10.46 -6.72 -12.16
C ALA A 214 -11.55 -5.70 -11.85
N ILE A 215 -11.15 -4.51 -11.40
CA ILE A 215 -12.04 -3.41 -11.03
C ILE A 215 -11.60 -2.14 -11.74
N ALA A 216 -12.56 -1.38 -12.29
CA ALA A 216 -12.30 -0.06 -12.83
C ALA A 216 -12.77 1.01 -11.83
N LEU A 217 -11.84 1.84 -11.37
CA LEU A 217 -12.20 2.99 -10.53
C LEU A 217 -12.96 4.02 -11.36
N ARG A 218 -14.01 4.55 -10.77
CA ARG A 218 -14.78 5.67 -11.32
C ARG A 218 -13.97 6.96 -11.23
N THR A 219 -14.20 7.87 -12.15
CA THR A 219 -13.69 9.23 -12.03
C THR A 219 -14.20 9.87 -10.74
N ILE A 220 -13.35 10.67 -10.12
CA ILE A 220 -13.75 11.45 -8.95
C ILE A 220 -14.86 12.43 -9.40
N PRO A 221 -16.00 12.47 -8.70
CA PRO A 221 -17.05 13.43 -9.01
C PRO A 221 -16.50 14.86 -8.98
N SER A 222 -16.91 15.67 -9.94
CA SER A 222 -16.62 17.11 -9.90
C SER A 222 -17.38 17.74 -8.74
N GLY A 223 -16.65 18.16 -7.73
CA GLY A 223 -17.20 18.71 -6.50
C GLY A 223 -16.37 18.25 -5.30
N THR A 224 -16.42 19.00 -4.23
CA THR A 224 -15.65 18.67 -3.03
C THR A 224 -16.33 17.54 -2.29
N ASP A 225 -16.02 16.30 -2.60
CA ASP A 225 -16.33 15.20 -1.72
C ASP A 225 -15.47 15.36 -0.46
N HIS A 226 -16.07 15.85 0.63
CA HIS A 226 -15.38 16.07 1.89
C HIS A 226 -14.75 14.79 2.44
N VAL A 227 -15.35 13.64 2.21
CA VAL A 227 -14.83 12.33 2.65
C VAL A 227 -13.57 11.98 1.89
N LEU A 228 -13.56 12.17 0.58
CA LEU A 228 -12.37 11.96 -0.23
C LEU A 228 -11.26 12.96 0.13
N ALA A 229 -11.60 14.24 0.30
CA ALA A 229 -10.65 15.27 0.70
C ALA A 229 -10.02 14.96 2.06
N LEU A 230 -10.82 14.52 3.04
CA LEU A 230 -10.31 14.08 4.33
C LEU A 230 -9.40 12.86 4.22
N SER A 231 -9.76 11.88 3.40
CA SER A 231 -8.93 10.69 3.16
C SER A 231 -7.56 11.05 2.57
N ILE A 232 -7.55 11.95 1.58
CA ILE A 232 -6.31 12.45 0.95
C ILE A 232 -5.51 13.31 1.94
N CYS A 233 -6.18 14.10 2.79
CA CYS A 233 -5.52 14.86 3.84
C CYS A 233 -4.79 13.95 4.83
N LEU A 234 -5.44 12.89 5.29
CA LEU A 234 -4.82 11.91 6.19
C LEU A 234 -3.63 11.19 5.54
N GLU A 235 -3.70 10.92 4.24
CA GLU A 235 -2.57 10.38 3.47
C GLU A 235 -1.41 11.38 3.44
N ALA A 236 -1.69 12.62 3.07
CA ALA A 236 -0.70 13.68 3.00
C ALA A 236 -0.04 13.97 4.37
N MET A 237 -0.82 13.98 5.44
CA MET A 237 -0.29 14.13 6.82
C MET A 237 0.69 13.00 7.16
N GLY A 238 0.34 11.75 6.84
CA GLY A 238 1.24 10.61 7.05
C GLY A 238 2.55 10.74 6.28
N ASP A 239 2.49 11.16 5.02
CA ASP A 239 3.68 11.29 4.16
C ASP A 239 4.63 12.41 4.59
N ILE A 240 4.13 13.47 5.25
CA ILE A 240 4.96 14.54 5.83
C ILE A 240 5.26 14.35 7.32
N GLY A 241 4.91 13.19 7.89
CA GLY A 241 5.20 12.84 9.27
C GLY A 241 4.34 13.57 10.32
N VAL A 242 3.18 14.08 9.95
CA VAL A 242 2.24 14.76 10.87
C VAL A 242 1.28 13.73 11.45
N ASP A 243 1.25 13.62 12.79
CA ASP A 243 0.28 12.78 13.48
C ASP A 243 -1.07 13.51 13.55
N PRO A 244 -2.13 13.02 12.88
CA PRO A 244 -3.45 13.66 12.90
C PRO A 244 -4.08 13.74 14.29
N ARG A 245 -3.63 12.89 15.23
CA ARG A 245 -4.14 12.87 16.62
C ARG A 245 -3.58 14.01 17.46
N ARG A 246 -2.51 14.65 17.04
CA ARG A 246 -1.87 15.74 17.79
C ARG A 246 -2.53 17.10 17.60
N GLY A 247 -3.56 17.21 16.76
CA GLY A 247 -4.33 18.43 16.56
C GLY A 247 -3.52 19.64 16.07
N THR A 248 -2.43 19.38 15.34
CA THR A 248 -1.49 20.42 14.87
C THR A 248 -2.10 21.35 13.82
N CYS A 249 -3.12 20.91 13.09
CA CYS A 249 -3.87 21.70 12.10
C CYS A 249 -5.35 21.35 12.17
N SER A 250 -6.22 22.35 12.22
CA SER A 250 -7.66 22.15 12.05
C SER A 250 -8.02 22.09 10.57
N TRP A 251 -9.17 21.46 10.25
CA TRP A 251 -9.68 21.44 8.87
C TRP A 251 -9.89 22.87 8.32
N ASP A 252 -10.35 23.79 9.15
CA ASP A 252 -10.59 25.18 8.75
C ASP A 252 -9.27 25.84 8.30
N GLN A 253 -8.20 25.67 9.08
CA GLN A 253 -6.87 26.17 8.72
C GLN A 253 -6.34 25.54 7.41
N ILE A 254 -6.54 24.23 7.22
CA ILE A 254 -6.13 23.54 5.98
C ILE A 254 -6.94 24.08 4.81
N SER A 255 -8.25 24.22 5.00
CA SER A 255 -9.18 24.67 3.93
C SER A 255 -8.94 26.11 3.46
N GLU A 256 -8.42 26.98 4.34
CA GLU A 256 -8.03 28.35 3.99
C GLU A 256 -6.86 28.39 2.98
N HIS A 257 -6.00 27.38 3.00
CA HIS A 257 -4.86 27.26 2.10
C HIS A 257 -5.14 26.45 0.83
N LEU A 258 -6.31 25.76 0.78
CA LEU A 258 -6.69 25.00 -0.40
C LEU A 258 -7.23 25.93 -1.50
N PRO A 259 -6.85 25.71 -2.76
CA PRO A 259 -7.41 26.45 -3.88
C PRO A 259 -8.93 26.31 -3.94
N ARG A 260 -9.63 27.40 -4.23
CA ARG A 260 -11.11 27.45 -4.32
C ARG A 260 -11.67 26.90 -5.65
N HIS A 261 -10.93 26.07 -6.35
CA HIS A 261 -11.36 25.47 -7.62
C HIS A 261 -11.71 23.99 -7.45
N SER A 262 -12.52 23.47 -8.36
CA SER A 262 -12.88 22.06 -8.39
C SER A 262 -11.67 21.20 -8.75
N TYR A 263 -11.43 20.14 -7.99
CA TYR A 263 -10.38 19.19 -8.29
C TYR A 263 -10.79 18.24 -9.41
N HIS A 264 -9.91 18.03 -10.36
CA HIS A 264 -10.13 17.12 -11.47
C HIS A 264 -9.45 15.76 -11.28
N SER A 265 -8.62 15.63 -10.24
CA SER A 265 -7.94 14.37 -9.94
C SER A 265 -7.50 14.28 -8.48
N ALA A 266 -7.41 13.05 -7.94
CA ALA A 266 -6.85 12.80 -6.62
C ALA A 266 -5.39 13.28 -6.52
N LYS A 267 -4.63 13.25 -7.61
CA LYS A 267 -3.24 13.71 -7.63
C LYS A 267 -3.13 15.22 -7.43
N SER A 268 -3.98 16.02 -8.09
CA SER A 268 -3.96 17.47 -7.89
C SER A 268 -4.39 17.85 -6.49
N LEU A 269 -5.48 17.24 -5.98
CA LEU A 269 -5.92 17.46 -4.61
C LEU A 269 -4.86 17.07 -3.59
N TYR A 270 -4.15 15.95 -3.80
CA TYR A 270 -3.06 15.53 -2.91
C TYR A 270 -1.90 16.54 -2.90
N ALA A 271 -1.49 17.04 -4.07
CA ALA A 271 -0.41 18.05 -4.14
C ALA A 271 -0.79 19.33 -3.39
N ASP A 272 -1.98 19.85 -3.63
CA ASP A 272 -2.48 21.05 -2.96
C ASP A 272 -2.64 20.82 -1.43
N MET A 273 -3.03 19.61 -1.03
CA MET A 273 -3.12 19.24 0.39
C MET A 273 -1.76 19.23 1.09
N ILE A 274 -0.71 18.72 0.43
CA ILE A 274 0.67 18.78 0.95
C ILE A 274 1.10 20.23 1.14
N ASP A 275 0.83 21.10 0.19
CA ASP A 275 1.22 22.52 0.26
C ASP A 275 0.43 23.26 1.33
N ALA A 276 -0.87 23.00 1.45
CA ALA A 276 -1.72 23.55 2.51
C ALA A 276 -1.22 23.13 3.91
N LEU A 277 -0.93 21.86 4.10
CA LEU A 277 -0.40 21.33 5.36
C LEU A 277 0.94 21.95 5.71
N ARG A 278 1.85 22.10 4.75
CA ARG A 278 3.14 22.78 4.95
C ARG A 278 2.96 24.25 5.28
N GLY A 279 1.96 24.90 4.71
CA GLY A 279 1.56 26.26 5.02
C GLY A 279 1.12 26.42 6.48
N CYS A 280 0.24 25.52 6.95
CA CYS A 280 -0.25 25.49 8.33
C CYS A 280 0.84 25.20 9.37
N LEU A 281 1.85 24.40 8.98
CA LEU A 281 2.93 24.00 9.89
C LEU A 281 4.08 25.02 9.98
N ARG A 282 4.14 26.01 9.08
CA ARG A 282 5.12 27.10 9.20
C ARG A 282 4.81 27.90 10.45
N PRO A 283 5.80 28.19 11.31
CA PRO A 283 5.58 29.10 12.42
C PRO A 283 5.05 30.42 11.84
N THR A 284 3.86 30.80 12.23
CA THR A 284 3.40 32.16 11.97
C THR A 284 4.34 33.10 12.70
N ASP A 285 5.20 33.76 11.94
CA ASP A 285 5.92 34.96 12.42
C ASP A 285 4.87 36.04 12.71
N ARG A 286 4.12 35.86 13.78
CA ARG A 286 3.36 36.95 14.38
C ARG A 286 4.42 37.85 15.03
N ARG A 287 5.07 38.67 14.21
CA ARG A 287 5.63 39.90 14.68
C ARG A 287 4.42 40.69 15.23
N SER A 288 4.25 40.62 16.53
CA SER A 288 3.56 41.68 17.25
C SER A 288 4.32 42.94 16.93
N ASP A 289 3.82 43.74 15.99
CA ASP A 289 4.24 45.14 15.92
C ASP A 289 3.94 45.75 17.28
N PRO A 290 4.93 46.32 17.98
CA PRO A 290 4.67 47.07 19.19
C PRO A 290 3.84 48.28 18.77
N GLU A 291 2.65 48.45 19.36
CA GLU A 291 1.90 49.71 19.24
C GLU A 291 2.81 50.86 19.63
N PRO A 292 2.86 51.92 18.79
CA PRO A 292 3.57 53.13 19.20
C PRO A 292 2.80 53.83 20.32
N PHE A 293 3.49 54.11 21.41
CA PHE A 293 3.04 54.95 22.50
C PHE A 293 2.77 56.37 22.03
#